data_3b37dd9aa05977c77c8ccb5508771a27
#
_entry.id   3b37dd9aa05977c77c8ccb5508771a27
#
_cell.length_a   1.000
_cell.length_b   1.000
_cell.length_c   1.000
_cell.angle_alpha   90.00
_cell.angle_beta   90.00
_cell.angle_gamma   90.00
#
_symmetry.space_group_name_H-M   'P 1'
#
loop_
_entity.id
_entity.type
_entity.pdbx_description
1 polymer ?
#
loop_
_entity_poly.entity_id
_entity_poly.type
_entity_poly.pdbx_seq_one_letter_code
_entity_poly.pdbx_strand_id
1 'polypeptide(L)' 'MAEQPESVAGIAELYLGNILYALERCALAMAEEGKSSDAQFYRGIGRLLAEAHGRARKTDASGPA' A
#
# COMPACT_ATOMS: atom_id res chain seq x y z
N MET A 1 -11.03 -21.74 -12.19
CA MET A 1 -10.70 -21.44 -12.05
C MET A 1 -9.90 -21.20 -12.01
N ALA A 2 -9.88 -21.06 -12.36
CA ALA A 2 -9.05 -20.81 -12.47
C ALA A 2 -8.40 -20.32 -11.70
N GLU A 3 -7.93 -20.61 -11.45
CA GLU A 3 -7.32 -20.14 -10.77
C GLU A 3 -6.19 -19.63 -11.20
N GLN A 4 -6.05 -18.54 -11.53
CA GLN A 4 -4.96 -17.86 -11.84
C GLN A 4 -4.10 -17.74 -10.70
N PRO A 5 -2.79 -17.87 -10.77
CA PRO A 5 -1.88 -17.57 -9.72
C PRO A 5 -2.04 -16.11 -9.41
N GLU A 6 -2.07 -15.79 -8.19
CA GLU A 6 -2.23 -14.42 -7.82
C GLU A 6 -0.97 -13.67 -8.04
N SER A 7 -1.06 -12.44 -8.51
CA SER A 7 0.09 -11.58 -8.68
C SER A 7 0.37 -10.83 -7.39
N VAL A 8 1.59 -10.30 -7.29
CA VAL A 8 1.92 -9.45 -6.16
C VAL A 8 0.96 -8.28 -6.09
N ALA A 9 0.67 -7.69 -7.24
CA ALA A 9 -0.25 -6.55 -7.27
C ALA A 9 -1.64 -6.94 -6.80
N GLY A 10 -2.12 -8.10 -7.19
CA GLY A 10 -3.44 -8.56 -6.78
C GLY A 10 -3.51 -8.80 -5.29
N ILE A 11 -2.47 -9.43 -4.74
CA ILE A 11 -2.43 -9.69 -3.32
C ILE A 11 -2.33 -8.38 -2.55
N ALA A 12 -1.51 -7.46 -3.03
CA ALA A 12 -1.34 -6.18 -2.36
C ALA A 12 -2.66 -5.41 -2.34
N GLU A 13 -3.41 -5.48 -3.42
CA GLU A 13 -4.68 -4.79 -3.46
C GLU A 13 -5.69 -5.42 -2.51
N LEU A 14 -5.69 -6.73 -2.45
CA LEU A 14 -6.62 -7.43 -1.57
C LEU A 14 -6.37 -7.11 -0.11
N TYR A 15 -5.10 -7.04 0.28
CA TYR A 15 -4.76 -6.81 1.68
C TYR A 15 -4.19 -5.42 1.92
N LEU A 16 -4.56 -4.47 1.07
CA LEU A 16 -3.95 -3.15 1.13
C LEU A 16 -4.12 -2.49 2.49
N GLY A 17 -5.30 -2.57 3.07
CA GLY A 17 -5.51 -1.96 4.37
C GLY A 17 -4.60 -2.54 5.43
N ASN A 18 -4.44 -3.86 5.41
CA ASN A 18 -3.55 -4.52 6.37
C ASN A 18 -2.11 -4.10 6.15
N ILE A 19 -1.71 -4.00 4.89
CA ILE A 19 -0.35 -3.62 4.56
C ILE A 19 -0.08 -2.19 5.01
N LEU A 20 -1.01 -1.29 4.73
CA LEU A 20 -0.83 0.10 5.13
C LEU A 20 -0.74 0.25 6.64
N TYR A 21 -1.57 -0.51 7.36
CA TYR A 21 -1.52 -0.49 8.80
C TYR A 21 -0.15 -0.98 9.30
N ALA A 22 0.33 -2.08 8.72
CA ALA A 22 1.63 -2.62 9.13
C ALA A 22 2.75 -1.63 8.86
N LEU A 23 2.70 -0.97 7.70
CA LEU A 23 3.71 0.01 7.36
C LEU A 23 3.69 1.18 8.34
N GLU A 24 2.50 1.63 8.71
CA GLU A 24 2.41 2.73 9.67
C GLU A 24 2.93 2.32 11.03
N ARG A 25 2.63 1.10 11.46
CA ARG A 25 3.17 0.62 12.73
C ARG A 25 4.69 0.55 12.70
N CYS A 26 5.24 0.10 11.57
CA CYS A 26 6.69 0.08 11.42
C CYS A 26 7.27 1.49 11.47
N ALA A 27 6.61 2.42 10.79
CA ALA A 27 7.10 3.80 10.78
C ALA A 27 7.10 4.39 12.19
N LEU A 28 6.03 4.12 12.94
CA LEU A 28 5.96 4.63 14.31
C LEU A 28 7.06 4.02 15.17
N ALA A 29 7.30 2.72 15.01
CA ALA A 29 8.35 2.07 15.79
C ALA A 29 9.72 2.66 15.46
N MET A 30 9.97 2.91 14.19
CA MET A 30 11.25 3.50 13.78
C MET A 30 11.40 4.90 14.35
N ALA A 31 10.32 5.67 14.31
CA ALA A 31 10.36 7.03 14.84
C ALA A 31 10.65 7.01 16.34
N GLU A 32 10.04 6.07 17.06
CA GLU A 32 10.26 5.97 18.49
C GLU A 32 11.69 5.58 18.82
N GLU A 33 12.34 4.86 17.91
CA GLU A 33 13.74 4.48 18.12
C GLU A 33 14.69 5.54 17.61
N GLY A 34 14.18 6.66 17.15
CA GLY A 34 15.03 7.73 16.65
C GLY A 34 15.51 7.51 15.23
N LYS A 35 14.92 6.55 14.53
CA LYS A 35 15.33 6.23 13.17
C LYS A 35 14.39 6.92 12.18
N SER A 36 14.51 8.24 12.09
CA SER A 36 13.56 9.01 11.31
C SER A 36 13.64 8.71 9.81
N SER A 37 14.84 8.40 9.30
CA SER A 37 14.96 8.05 7.89
C SER A 37 14.21 6.78 7.58
N ASP A 38 14.31 5.79 8.45
CA ASP A 38 13.59 4.54 8.26
C ASP A 38 12.10 4.76 8.37
N ALA A 39 11.67 5.61 9.30
CA ALA A 39 10.26 5.92 9.44
C ALA A 39 9.72 6.54 8.14
N GLN A 40 10.48 7.46 7.57
CA GLN A 40 10.05 8.09 6.32
C GLN A 40 10.03 7.11 5.17
N PHE A 41 10.95 6.16 5.18
CA PHE A 41 11.00 5.14 4.16
C PHE A 41 9.70 4.32 4.15
N TYR A 42 9.27 3.86 5.33
CA TYR A 42 8.04 3.08 5.41
C TYR A 42 6.82 3.90 5.03
N ARG A 43 6.78 5.16 5.46
CA ARG A 43 5.66 6.01 5.08
C ARG A 43 5.64 6.29 3.59
N GLY A 44 6.81 6.37 2.98
CA GLY A 44 6.90 6.56 1.54
C GLY A 44 6.31 5.37 0.78
N ILE A 45 6.60 4.16 1.24
CA ILE A 45 6.03 2.98 0.60
C ILE A 45 4.51 3.00 0.74
N GLY A 46 4.02 3.32 1.92
CA GLY A 46 2.58 3.39 2.13
C GLY A 46 1.93 4.41 1.21
N ARG A 47 2.57 5.57 1.05
CA ARG A 47 2.02 6.59 0.18
C ARG A 47 1.97 6.12 -1.27
N LEU A 48 3.03 5.45 -1.72
CA LEU A 48 3.05 4.95 -3.09
C LEU A 48 1.95 3.93 -3.33
N LEU A 49 1.73 3.04 -2.36
CA LEU A 49 0.67 2.06 -2.49
C LEU A 49 -0.70 2.72 -2.51
N ALA A 50 -0.90 3.68 -1.63
CA ALA A 50 -2.19 4.37 -1.57
C ALA A 50 -2.45 5.15 -2.85
N GLU A 51 -1.43 5.80 -3.39
CA GLU A 51 -1.59 6.55 -4.62
C GLU A 51 -1.88 5.63 -5.79
N ALA A 52 -1.18 4.50 -5.84
CA ALA A 52 -1.41 3.55 -6.92
C ALA A 52 -2.82 2.99 -6.86
N HIS A 53 -3.29 2.70 -5.65
CA HIS A 53 -4.65 2.22 -5.48
C HIS A 53 -5.66 3.28 -5.88
N GLY A 54 -5.41 4.52 -5.52
CA GLY A 54 -6.30 5.62 -5.89
C GLY A 54 -6.37 5.80 -7.39
N ARG A 55 -5.23 5.69 -8.08
CA ARG A 55 -5.23 5.81 -9.52
C ARG A 55 -6.03 4.68 -10.17
N ALA A 56 -5.87 3.46 -9.66
CA ALA A 56 -6.59 2.33 -10.21
C ALA A 56 -8.08 2.49 -10.03
N ARG A 57 -8.49 2.92 -8.85
CA ARG A 57 -9.91 3.13 -8.59
C ARG A 57 -10.47 4.27 -9.42
N LYS A 58 -9.69 5.31 -9.59
CA LYS A 58 -10.13 6.44 -10.36
C LYS A 58 -10.32 6.04 -11.82
N THR A 59 -9.41 5.23 -12.33
CA THR A 59 -9.54 4.74 -13.69
C THR A 59 -10.81 3.93 -13.85
N ASP A 60 -11.09 3.06 -12.91
CA ASP A 60 -12.30 2.28 -12.95
C ASP A 60 -13.52 3.17 -12.86
N ALA A 61 -13.49 4.13 -11.97
CA ALA A 61 -14.62 4.99 -11.76
C ALA A 61 -14.89 5.88 -12.95
N SER A 62 -13.83 6.26 -13.68
CA SER A 62 -14.03 7.10 -14.81
C SER A 62 -14.20 6.32 -16.08
N GLY A 63 -14.32 5.02 -15.99
CA GLY A 63 -14.59 4.21 -17.15
C GLY A 63 -15.84 4.71 -17.78
N PRO A 64 -16.31 4.04 -18.76
CA PRO A 64 -17.29 4.62 -19.61
C PRO A 64 -18.43 5.04 -18.82
N ALA A 65 -18.52 5.98 -18.39
CA ALA A 65 -19.62 6.34 -17.60
C ALA A 65 -20.72 6.77 -18.45
#